data_ff9f00b063b959ad9665c2ff11818cc6
#
_entry.id   ff9f00b063b959ad9665c2ff11818cc6
#
_cell.length_a   1.000
_cell.length_b   1.000
_cell.length_c   1.000
_cell.angle_alpha   90.00
_cell.angle_beta   90.00
_cell.angle_gamma   90.00
#
_symmetry.space_group_name_H-M   'P 1'
#
loop_
_entity.id
_entity.type
_entity.pdbx_description
1 polymer ?
#
loop_
_entity_poly.entity_id
_entity_poly.type
_entity_poly.pdbx_seq_one_letter_code
_entity_poly.pdbx_strand_id
1 'polypeptide(L)'
;MAEIDWTEKAVEDLEKLDRQVARRIVRKIRWLANNFEKVILEPLGGEFKGLYKLRIGDWRAIYTIENNTITVQFIGHRRDIYKKQS
;
A
#
# COMPACT_ATOMS: atom_id res chain seq x y z
N MET A 1 -15.42 -7.05 -3.24
CA MET A 1 -14.84 -6.21 -2.17
C MET A 1 -13.82 -7.01 -1.38
N ALA A 2 -12.64 -6.45 -1.18
CA ALA A 2 -11.57 -7.12 -0.46
C ALA A 2 -11.50 -6.64 0.98
N GLU A 3 -10.91 -7.47 1.84
CA GLU A 3 -10.65 -7.07 3.22
C GLU A 3 -9.29 -6.40 3.29
N ILE A 4 -9.05 -5.64 4.34
CA ILE A 4 -7.81 -4.89 4.52
C ILE A 4 -7.16 -5.23 5.85
N ASP A 5 -5.85 -5.54 5.79
CA ASP A 5 -5.03 -5.71 6.98
C ASP A 5 -3.83 -4.78 6.88
N TRP A 6 -3.33 -4.36 8.02
CA TRP A 6 -2.17 -3.47 8.12
C TRP A 6 -1.12 -4.14 8.98
N THR A 7 0.11 -4.22 8.47
CA THR A 7 1.20 -4.72 9.30
C THR A 7 1.59 -3.68 10.33
N GLU A 8 2.31 -4.11 11.34
CA GLU A 8 2.86 -3.20 12.34
C GLU A 8 3.71 -2.11 11.69
N LYS A 9 4.52 -2.51 10.72
CA LYS A 9 5.36 -1.57 9.98
C LYS A 9 4.52 -0.53 9.25
N ALA A 10 3.45 -0.96 8.60
CA ALA A 10 2.57 -0.03 7.88
C ALA A 10 1.91 0.96 8.83
N VAL A 11 1.48 0.50 9.99
CA VAL A 11 0.88 1.38 11.00
C VAL A 11 1.91 2.39 11.49
N GLU A 12 3.14 1.95 11.77
CA GLU A 12 4.21 2.84 12.18
C GLU A 12 4.51 3.89 11.12
N ASP A 13 4.53 3.46 9.85
CA ASP A 13 4.76 4.38 8.75
C ASP A 13 3.67 5.46 8.70
N LEU A 14 2.40 5.05 8.87
CA LEU A 14 1.29 6.02 8.87
C LEU A 14 1.42 7.01 10.02
N GLU A 15 1.81 6.54 11.18
CA GLU A 15 1.93 7.39 12.37
C GLU A 15 2.99 8.47 12.23
N LYS A 16 3.98 8.24 11.37
CA LYS A 16 5.04 9.21 11.13
C LYS A 16 4.66 10.28 10.11
N LEU A 17 3.54 10.10 9.44
CA LEU A 17 3.10 11.01 8.39
C LEU A 17 2.19 12.10 8.93
N ASP A 18 2.14 13.21 8.20
CA ASP A 18 1.16 14.24 8.45
C ASP A 18 -0.23 13.62 8.43
N ARG A 19 -1.12 14.08 9.32
CA ARG A 19 -2.46 13.54 9.46
C ARG A 19 -3.23 13.52 8.14
N GLN A 20 -3.14 14.60 7.36
CA GLN A 20 -3.86 14.68 6.10
C GLN A 20 -3.34 13.66 5.09
N VAL A 21 -2.03 13.47 5.05
CA VAL A 21 -1.41 12.47 4.17
C VAL A 21 -1.84 11.08 4.58
N ALA A 22 -1.77 10.78 5.87
CA ALA A 22 -2.17 9.47 6.39
C ALA A 22 -3.63 9.16 6.04
N ARG A 23 -4.51 10.15 6.20
CA ARG A 23 -5.93 9.99 5.86
C ARG A 23 -6.13 9.71 4.37
N ARG A 24 -5.39 10.40 3.52
CA ARG A 24 -5.47 10.17 2.07
C ARG A 24 -5.07 8.74 1.72
N ILE A 25 -4.02 8.25 2.37
CA ILE A 25 -3.54 6.90 2.13
C ILE A 25 -4.58 5.87 2.57
N VAL A 26 -5.12 6.01 3.77
CA VAL A 26 -6.16 5.11 4.28
C VAL A 26 -7.37 5.10 3.36
N ARG A 27 -7.79 6.29 2.94
CA ARG A 27 -8.95 6.44 2.06
C ARG A 27 -8.72 5.74 0.72
N LYS A 28 -7.51 5.89 0.17
CA LYS A 28 -7.18 5.27 -1.11
C LYS A 28 -7.11 3.75 -1.00
N ILE A 29 -6.61 3.24 0.11
CA ILE A 29 -6.59 1.79 0.35
C ILE A 29 -8.02 1.26 0.43
N ARG A 30 -8.92 1.98 1.11
CA ARG A 30 -10.33 1.59 1.17
C ARG A 30 -10.96 1.60 -0.22
N TRP A 31 -10.64 2.62 -1.01
CA TRP A 31 -11.11 2.69 -2.38
C TRP A 31 -10.64 1.47 -3.17
N LEU A 32 -9.38 1.10 -3.02
CA LEU A 32 -8.82 -0.07 -3.70
C LEU A 32 -9.61 -1.33 -3.30
N ALA A 33 -9.86 -1.51 -2.01
CA ALA A 33 -10.59 -2.68 -1.53
C ALA A 33 -12.00 -2.73 -2.10
N ASN A 34 -12.68 -1.58 -2.16
CA ASN A 34 -14.05 -1.50 -2.66
C ASN A 34 -14.14 -1.69 -4.16
N ASN A 35 -13.07 -1.43 -4.89
CA ASN A 35 -13.03 -1.53 -6.35
C ASN A 35 -12.08 -2.59 -6.84
N PHE A 36 -11.71 -3.49 -5.95
CA PHE A 36 -10.66 -4.49 -6.18
C PHE A 36 -10.83 -5.27 -7.48
N GLU A 37 -12.04 -5.65 -7.80
CA GLU A 37 -12.32 -6.47 -8.98
C GLU A 37 -12.28 -5.67 -10.29
N LYS A 38 -12.29 -4.35 -10.19
CA LYS A 38 -12.35 -3.47 -11.37
C LYS A 38 -11.02 -2.77 -11.65
N VAL A 39 -10.08 -2.83 -10.73
CA VAL A 39 -8.82 -2.09 -10.82
C VAL A 39 -7.73 -2.96 -11.40
N ILE A 40 -6.89 -2.35 -12.22
CA ILE A 40 -5.69 -3.03 -12.72
C ILE A 40 -4.62 -2.83 -11.65
N LEU A 41 -4.15 -3.94 -11.07
CA LEU A 41 -3.15 -3.88 -10.02
C LEU A 41 -1.76 -3.69 -10.61
N GLU A 42 -0.90 -2.95 -9.90
CA GLU A 42 0.45 -2.68 -10.34
C GLU A 42 1.46 -3.52 -9.56
N PRO A 43 1.96 -4.62 -10.13
CA PRO A 43 2.99 -5.40 -9.44
C PRO A 43 4.33 -4.67 -9.47
N LEU A 44 5.15 -4.91 -8.45
CA LEU A 44 6.50 -4.34 -8.43
C LEU A 44 7.42 -5.08 -9.40
N GLY A 45 7.19 -6.38 -9.57
CA GLY A 45 7.98 -7.17 -10.51
C GLY A 45 9.40 -7.45 -10.02
N GLY A 46 10.15 -8.18 -10.85
CA GLY A 46 11.53 -8.51 -10.54
C GLY A 46 11.67 -9.26 -9.24
N GLU A 47 12.61 -8.82 -8.41
CA GLU A 47 12.86 -9.45 -7.11
C GLU A 47 11.77 -9.18 -6.07
N PHE A 48 10.79 -8.35 -6.43
CA PHE A 48 9.67 -8.01 -5.54
C PHE A 48 8.42 -8.79 -5.89
N LYS A 49 8.57 -10.05 -6.24
CA LYS A 49 7.44 -10.90 -6.58
C LYS A 49 6.39 -10.94 -5.45
N GLY A 50 5.13 -10.89 -5.85
CA GLY A 50 4.02 -10.94 -4.89
C GLY A 50 3.70 -9.62 -4.24
N LEU A 51 4.50 -8.59 -4.52
CA LEU A 51 4.25 -7.25 -3.98
C LEU A 51 3.62 -6.37 -5.06
N TYR A 52 2.69 -5.54 -4.62
CA TYR A 52 1.99 -4.58 -5.47
C TYR A 52 2.15 -3.19 -4.89
N LYS A 53 2.00 -2.17 -5.73
CA LYS A 53 2.07 -0.79 -5.27
C LYS A 53 0.78 -0.05 -5.59
N LEU A 54 0.41 0.86 -4.70
CA LEU A 54 -0.68 1.79 -4.91
C LEU A 54 -0.11 3.19 -4.79
N ARG A 55 -0.37 4.01 -5.78
CA ARG A 55 0.13 5.38 -5.80
C ARG A 55 -0.87 6.33 -5.16
N ILE A 56 -0.40 7.11 -4.20
CA ILE A 56 -1.20 8.16 -3.57
C ILE A 56 -0.34 9.43 -3.61
N GLY A 57 -0.45 10.19 -4.71
CA GLY A 57 0.41 11.36 -4.92
C GLY A 57 1.87 10.94 -4.94
N ASP A 58 2.67 11.53 -4.08
CA ASP A 58 4.10 11.20 -3.95
C ASP A 58 4.35 10.00 -3.04
N TRP A 59 3.30 9.41 -2.52
CA TRP A 59 3.41 8.29 -1.59
C TRP A 59 3.09 6.98 -2.27
N ARG A 60 3.63 5.92 -1.72
CA ARG A 60 3.40 4.56 -2.24
C ARG A 60 3.03 3.66 -1.07
N ALA A 61 1.97 2.89 -1.26
CA ALA A 61 1.60 1.84 -0.31
C ALA A 61 1.92 0.51 -0.98
N ILE A 62 2.75 -0.29 -0.33
CA ILE A 62 3.13 -1.61 -0.85
C ILE A 62 2.31 -2.64 -0.13
N TYR A 63 1.67 -3.52 -0.89
CA TYR A 63 0.75 -4.48 -0.33
C TYR A 63 0.86 -5.85 -1.00
N THR A 64 0.36 -6.86 -0.30
CA THR A 64 0.22 -8.21 -0.82
C THR A 64 -1.25 -8.57 -0.86
N ILE A 65 -1.58 -9.60 -1.63
CA ILE A 65 -2.95 -10.08 -1.75
C ILE A 65 -2.96 -11.57 -1.44
N GLU A 66 -3.83 -11.96 -0.53
CA GLU A 66 -3.98 -13.37 -0.18
C GLU A 66 -5.41 -13.59 0.30
N ASN A 67 -6.09 -14.58 -0.27
CA ASN A 67 -7.45 -14.93 0.14
C ASN A 67 -8.39 -13.72 0.21
N ASN A 68 -8.37 -12.89 -0.83
CA ASN A 68 -9.23 -11.71 -0.92
C ASN A 68 -8.93 -10.68 0.17
N THR A 69 -7.71 -10.71 0.71
CA THR A 69 -7.26 -9.74 1.70
C THR A 69 -6.08 -8.95 1.16
N ILE A 70 -6.18 -7.64 1.26
CA ILE A 70 -5.08 -6.73 0.93
C ILE A 70 -4.35 -6.46 2.23
N THR A 71 -3.08 -6.86 2.31
CA THR A 71 -2.27 -6.60 3.49
C THR A 71 -1.26 -5.51 3.14
N VAL A 72 -1.41 -4.34 3.76
CA VAL A 72 -0.49 -3.23 3.53
C VAL A 72 0.77 -3.51 4.33
N GLN A 73 1.88 -3.70 3.63
CA GLN A 73 3.15 -4.10 4.22
C GLN A 73 3.95 -2.91 4.74
N PHE A 74 4.01 -1.85 3.97
CA PHE A 74 4.72 -0.63 4.37
C PHE A 74 4.34 0.52 3.45
N ILE A 75 4.64 1.74 3.88
CA ILE A 75 4.32 2.96 3.17
C ILE A 75 5.56 3.84 3.14
N GLY A 76 5.80 4.50 2.04
CA GLY A 76 6.93 5.41 1.95
C GLY A 76 6.78 6.40 0.80
N HIS A 77 7.67 7.38 0.81
CA HIS A 77 7.73 8.35 -0.28
C HIS A 77 8.30 7.69 -1.53
N ARG A 78 7.82 8.09 -2.70
CA ARG A 78 8.25 7.50 -3.98
C ARG A 78 9.77 7.47 -4.15
N ARG A 79 10.48 8.40 -3.55
CA ARG A 79 11.95 8.48 -3.65
C ARG A 79 12.66 7.46 -2.79
N ASP A 80 12.02 7.04 -1.70
CA ASP A 80 12.68 6.23 -0.69
C ASP A 80 12.14 4.81 -0.58
N ILE A 81 10.95 4.57 -1.14
CA ILE A 81 10.24 3.32 -0.92
C ILE A 81 11.05 2.08 -1.32
N TYR A 82 11.80 2.17 -2.41
CA TYR A 82 12.59 1.03 -2.89
C TYR A 82 13.92 0.89 -2.17
N LYS A 83 14.40 1.96 -1.55
CA LYS A 83 15.66 1.92 -0.80
C LYS A 83 15.51 1.15 0.51
N LYS A 84 14.30 1.15 1.08
CA LYS A 84 14.02 0.44 2.32
C LYS A 84 14.08 -1.08 2.15
N GLN A 85 14.06 -1.55 0.92
CA GLN A 85 14.03 -2.97 0.61
C GLN A 85 15.42 -3.57 0.38
N SER A 86 16.42 -2.72 0.21
CA SER A 86 17.79 -3.20 -0.03
C SER A 86 18.52 -3.50 1.25
#